data_2e6909a290de1d1e07afe089bfdf502d
#
_entry.id   2e6909a290de1d1e07afe089bfdf502d
#
_cell.length_a   1.000
_cell.length_b   1.000
_cell.length_c   1.000
_cell.angle_alpha   90.00
_cell.angle_beta   90.00
_cell.angle_gamma   90.00
#
_symmetry.space_group_name_H-M   'P 1'
#
loop_
_entity.id
_entity.type
_entity.pdbx_description
1 polymer ?
#
loop_
_entity_poly.entity_id
_entity_poly.type
_entity_poly.pdbx_seq_one_letter_code
_entity_poly.pdbx_strand_id
1 'polypeptide(L)'
;MRFSIRIFATIAIAAATTATAMAVSPLLQPAADKQVTPLKTSLATSHLLAGLGNGITPIQADNNALIAGINLWKPEIPEIHPVEEAEETIPEYIDDMLGHATTFIGTRYRRGGKAPGGFDCSGFTSYVFRQFGVALNPTSRSQYTQGTQIETENLQPGDLVFFSGRAVSRKRVGHVGIVTEICPDGSFRFIHSSCSLGVTISHSQEKYYSRRYIGARRVE
;
A
#
# COMPACT_ATOMS: atom_id res chain seq x y z
N MET A 1 48.16 -18.50 46.65
CA MET A 1 47.31 -19.67 46.50
C MET A 1 46.09 -19.52 47.41
N ARG A 2 44.96 -19.09 46.94
CA ARG A 2 43.64 -19.24 47.61
C ARG A 2 42.59 -19.29 46.53
N PHE A 3 42.11 -20.48 46.21
CA PHE A 3 40.97 -20.74 45.33
C PHE A 3 39.67 -20.40 46.06
N SER A 4 38.86 -19.52 45.48
CA SER A 4 37.53 -19.23 45.98
C SER A 4 36.50 -19.84 45.01
N ILE A 5 35.88 -20.92 45.43
CA ILE A 5 34.82 -21.65 44.77
C ILE A 5 33.53 -20.82 44.96
N ARG A 6 32.91 -20.34 43.89
CA ARG A 6 31.58 -19.76 43.94
C ARG A 6 30.55 -20.80 43.48
N ILE A 7 29.70 -21.15 44.42
CA ILE A 7 28.58 -22.06 44.32
C ILE A 7 27.50 -21.46 43.44
N PHE A 8 27.13 -22.16 42.36
CA PHE A 8 25.92 -21.83 41.58
C PHE A 8 24.68 -22.35 42.32
N ALA A 9 23.82 -21.45 42.75
CA ALA A 9 22.48 -21.78 43.24
C ALA A 9 21.51 -21.91 42.06
N THR A 10 21.09 -23.14 41.81
CA THR A 10 20.04 -23.45 40.84
C THR A 10 18.69 -23.15 41.48
N ILE A 11 17.95 -22.15 40.99
CA ILE A 11 16.58 -21.89 41.39
C ILE A 11 15.67 -22.65 40.43
N ALA A 12 15.00 -23.68 40.94
CA ALA A 12 13.92 -24.39 40.26
C ALA A 12 12.63 -23.56 40.39
N ILE A 13 12.10 -23.11 39.28
CA ILE A 13 10.77 -22.47 39.23
C ILE A 13 9.76 -23.56 38.88
N ALA A 14 8.91 -23.89 39.85
CA ALA A 14 7.77 -24.77 39.67
C ALA A 14 6.68 -24.05 38.90
N ALA A 15 6.29 -24.59 37.74
CA ALA A 15 5.14 -24.14 36.97
C ALA A 15 3.86 -24.68 37.58
N ALA A 16 3.03 -23.83 38.18
CA ALA A 16 1.67 -24.14 38.58
C ALA A 16 0.75 -23.90 37.38
N THR A 17 0.24 -24.99 36.80
CA THR A 17 -0.82 -24.98 35.79
C THR A 17 -2.16 -24.84 36.46
N THR A 18 -2.76 -23.68 36.43
CA THR A 18 -4.20 -23.50 36.73
C THR A 18 -4.99 -23.55 35.42
N ALA A 19 -5.68 -24.68 35.21
CA ALA A 19 -6.66 -24.82 34.16
C ALA A 19 -7.94 -24.04 34.56
N THR A 20 -8.17 -22.91 33.91
CA THR A 20 -9.46 -22.21 34.01
C THR A 20 -10.33 -22.64 32.84
N ALA A 21 -11.35 -23.45 33.12
CA ALA A 21 -12.38 -23.82 32.18
C ALA A 21 -13.22 -22.58 31.84
N MET A 22 -13.12 -22.10 30.61
CA MET A 22 -14.01 -21.09 30.06
C MET A 22 -15.23 -21.79 29.47
N ALA A 23 -16.41 -21.46 30.02
CA ALA A 23 -17.70 -21.88 29.54
C ALA A 23 -17.92 -21.41 28.09
N VAL A 24 -18.24 -22.39 27.24
CA VAL A 24 -18.68 -22.16 25.86
C VAL A 24 -20.14 -21.71 25.92
N SER A 25 -20.42 -20.47 25.57
CA SER A 25 -21.78 -20.02 25.29
C SER A 25 -22.16 -20.42 23.88
N PRO A 26 -23.29 -21.05 23.64
CA PRO A 26 -23.75 -21.39 22.31
C PRO A 26 -24.57 -20.27 21.68
N LEU A 27 -24.54 -20.23 20.34
CA LEU A 27 -25.55 -19.67 19.46
C LEU A 27 -25.50 -18.18 19.17
N LEU A 28 -24.85 -17.87 18.09
CA LEU A 28 -25.44 -16.91 17.13
C LEU A 28 -25.46 -17.59 15.75
N GLN A 29 -26.65 -17.97 15.31
CA GLN A 29 -26.95 -18.49 13.99
C GLN A 29 -26.71 -17.39 12.94
N PRO A 30 -26.18 -17.70 11.73
CA PRO A 30 -26.15 -16.74 10.65
C PRO A 30 -27.56 -16.49 10.13
N ALA A 31 -27.95 -15.23 10.09
CA ALA A 31 -29.21 -14.78 9.52
C ALA A 31 -29.25 -15.07 8.01
N ALA A 32 -30.42 -15.60 7.63
CA ALA A 32 -30.78 -16.04 6.30
C ALA A 32 -30.44 -15.10 5.14
N ASP A 33 -29.89 -15.74 4.15
CA ASP A 33 -30.02 -15.58 2.71
C ASP A 33 -31.03 -14.50 2.28
N LYS A 34 -30.51 -13.33 1.84
CA LYS A 34 -31.29 -12.42 1.03
C LYS A 34 -31.06 -12.77 -0.43
N GLN A 35 -31.98 -13.55 -0.98
CA GLN A 35 -32.12 -13.79 -2.41
C GLN A 35 -32.13 -12.47 -3.17
N VAL A 36 -31.11 -12.28 -3.98
CA VAL A 36 -31.07 -11.22 -4.99
C VAL A 36 -31.93 -11.67 -6.16
N THR A 37 -33.13 -11.14 -6.28
CA THR A 37 -34.00 -11.34 -7.45
C THR A 37 -33.41 -10.59 -8.66
N PRO A 38 -33.29 -11.23 -9.82
CA PRO A 38 -32.83 -10.53 -11.02
C PRO A 38 -33.93 -9.59 -11.52
N LEU A 39 -33.54 -8.35 -11.73
CA LEU A 39 -34.36 -7.33 -12.40
C LEU A 39 -34.67 -7.81 -13.83
N LYS A 40 -35.91 -8.20 -14.06
CA LYS A 40 -36.47 -8.40 -15.40
C LYS A 40 -36.58 -7.03 -16.09
N THR A 41 -35.68 -6.73 -16.98
CA THR A 41 -35.83 -5.62 -17.92
C THR A 41 -36.91 -6.00 -18.94
N SER A 42 -38.14 -5.56 -18.70
CA SER A 42 -39.24 -5.62 -19.65
C SER A 42 -39.08 -4.49 -20.65
N LEU A 43 -38.62 -4.81 -21.83
CA LEU A 43 -38.72 -3.94 -23.02
C LEU A 43 -40.17 -3.91 -23.47
N ALA A 44 -40.90 -2.91 -23.01
CA ALA A 44 -42.19 -2.55 -23.58
C ALA A 44 -41.95 -1.64 -24.80
N THR A 45 -41.77 -2.26 -25.96
CA THR A 45 -41.93 -1.59 -27.26
C THR A 45 -43.19 -2.13 -27.93
N SER A 46 -44.31 -1.54 -27.64
CA SER A 46 -45.47 -1.66 -28.49
C SER A 46 -46.36 -0.43 -28.23
N HIS A 47 -46.69 0.22 -29.29
CA HIS A 47 -47.64 1.28 -29.58
C HIS A 47 -46.99 2.59 -30.05
N LEU A 48 -46.61 2.60 -31.33
CA LEU A 48 -46.85 3.74 -32.21
C LEU A 48 -46.54 3.34 -33.66
N LEU A 49 -47.48 2.73 -34.35
CA LEU A 49 -47.54 2.70 -35.82
C LEU A 49 -48.92 2.11 -36.23
N ALA A 50 -49.97 2.88 -35.97
CA ALA A 50 -51.23 2.70 -36.66
C ALA A 50 -51.46 3.95 -37.50
N GLY A 51 -51.32 3.81 -38.78
CA GLY A 51 -51.81 4.82 -39.72
C GLY A 51 -50.74 5.27 -40.71
N LEU A 52 -50.58 4.55 -41.78
CA LEU A 52 -50.43 5.09 -43.14
C LEU A 52 -50.56 3.92 -44.10
N GLY A 53 -51.58 3.91 -44.84
CA GLY A 53 -51.98 2.86 -45.74
C GLY A 53 -51.19 2.85 -47.04
N ASN A 54 -51.31 1.70 -47.66
CA ASN A 54 -51.30 1.42 -49.11
C ASN A 54 -49.98 1.55 -49.87
N GLY A 55 -49.51 0.40 -50.31
CA GLY A 55 -48.98 0.27 -51.66
C GLY A 55 -47.47 0.29 -51.76
N ILE A 56 -46.81 -0.72 -51.21
CA ILE A 56 -45.47 -1.08 -51.73
C ILE A 56 -45.47 -2.59 -52.03
N THR A 57 -45.51 -2.94 -53.30
CA THR A 57 -45.25 -4.30 -53.79
C THR A 57 -43.84 -4.72 -53.40
N PRO A 58 -43.61 -5.96 -52.96
CA PRO A 58 -42.28 -6.41 -52.70
C PRO A 58 -41.48 -6.53 -54.02
N ILE A 59 -40.49 -5.70 -54.15
CA ILE A 59 -39.46 -5.86 -55.17
C ILE A 59 -38.62 -7.06 -54.73
N GLN A 60 -38.76 -8.18 -55.43
CA GLN A 60 -37.81 -9.28 -55.32
C GLN A 60 -36.49 -8.81 -55.93
N ALA A 61 -35.60 -8.35 -55.09
CA ALA A 61 -34.22 -8.07 -55.46
C ALA A 61 -33.43 -9.37 -55.36
N ASP A 62 -32.98 -9.84 -56.49
CA ASP A 62 -31.98 -10.94 -56.58
C ASP A 62 -30.70 -10.48 -55.86
N ASN A 63 -30.54 -10.94 -54.65
CA ASN A 63 -29.41 -10.57 -53.77
C ASN A 63 -28.04 -11.17 -54.15
N ASN A 64 -27.90 -11.73 -55.38
CA ASN A 64 -26.68 -12.42 -55.77
C ASN A 64 -25.75 -11.63 -56.73
N ALA A 65 -26.06 -10.41 -57.10
CA ALA A 65 -25.23 -9.69 -58.09
C ALA A 65 -24.46 -8.49 -57.54
N LEU A 66 -24.62 -8.13 -56.27
CA LEU A 66 -24.04 -6.90 -55.71
C LEU A 66 -22.95 -7.11 -54.62
N ILE A 67 -22.53 -8.36 -54.33
CA ILE A 67 -21.54 -8.61 -53.28
C ILE A 67 -20.11 -8.78 -53.85
N ALA A 68 -19.95 -8.72 -55.18
CA ALA A 68 -18.61 -8.93 -55.79
C ALA A 68 -17.70 -7.68 -55.82
N GLY A 69 -18.01 -6.61 -55.16
CA GLY A 69 -17.23 -5.36 -55.23
C GLY A 69 -17.03 -4.61 -53.90
N ILE A 70 -17.57 -5.15 -52.81
CA ILE A 70 -17.32 -4.51 -51.51
C ILE A 70 -16.08 -5.15 -50.93
N ASN A 71 -14.92 -4.47 -51.13
CA ASN A 71 -13.72 -4.73 -50.38
C ASN A 71 -14.05 -4.38 -48.93
N LEU A 72 -14.48 -5.38 -48.14
CA LEU A 72 -14.63 -5.26 -46.71
C LEU A 72 -13.24 -4.89 -46.17
N TRP A 73 -13.02 -3.60 -45.96
CA TRP A 73 -11.89 -3.13 -45.22
C TRP A 73 -11.89 -3.86 -43.88
N LYS A 74 -11.04 -4.89 -43.78
CA LYS A 74 -10.78 -5.60 -42.55
C LYS A 74 -9.84 -4.69 -41.76
N PRO A 75 -10.30 -4.02 -40.67
CA PRO A 75 -9.38 -3.28 -39.84
C PRO A 75 -8.35 -4.31 -39.34
N GLU A 76 -7.10 -4.12 -39.70
CA GLU A 76 -6.00 -4.78 -39.01
C GLU A 76 -6.04 -4.26 -37.57
N ILE A 77 -6.65 -5.05 -36.69
CA ILE A 77 -6.53 -4.83 -35.26
C ILE A 77 -5.05 -5.07 -34.97
N PRO A 78 -4.27 -4.03 -34.57
CA PRO A 78 -2.89 -4.27 -34.21
C PRO A 78 -2.88 -5.36 -33.13
N GLU A 79 -2.10 -6.42 -33.34
CA GLU A 79 -1.85 -7.40 -32.30
C GLU A 79 -1.37 -6.61 -31.08
N ILE A 80 -2.21 -6.55 -30.05
CA ILE A 80 -1.84 -6.06 -28.75
C ILE A 80 -0.87 -7.10 -28.22
N HIS A 81 0.43 -6.89 -28.45
CA HIS A 81 1.44 -7.64 -27.73
C HIS A 81 1.11 -7.47 -26.24
N PRO A 82 1.07 -8.56 -25.46
CA PRO A 82 0.97 -8.42 -24.01
C PRO A 82 2.07 -7.44 -23.61
N VAL A 83 1.67 -6.31 -23.02
CA VAL A 83 2.64 -5.46 -22.32
C VAL A 83 3.18 -6.40 -21.26
N GLU A 84 4.42 -6.87 -21.39
CA GLU A 84 5.13 -7.47 -20.29
C GLU A 84 5.02 -6.43 -19.18
N GLU A 85 4.15 -6.72 -18.21
CA GLU A 85 4.16 -6.01 -16.94
C GLU A 85 5.59 -6.22 -16.45
N ALA A 86 6.42 -5.19 -16.60
CA ALA A 86 7.74 -5.19 -16.03
C ALA A 86 7.49 -5.41 -14.53
N GLU A 87 7.78 -6.62 -14.03
CA GLU A 87 7.87 -6.86 -12.60
C GLU A 87 8.81 -5.78 -12.06
N GLU A 88 8.25 -4.81 -11.38
CA GLU A 88 8.99 -3.73 -10.73
C GLU A 88 9.82 -4.38 -9.63
N THR A 89 10.97 -4.94 -10.00
CA THR A 89 11.87 -5.59 -9.04
C THR A 89 12.38 -4.53 -8.10
N ILE A 90 12.17 -4.76 -6.80
CA ILE A 90 12.73 -3.90 -5.75
C ILE A 90 14.25 -3.88 -5.96
N PRO A 91 14.89 -2.69 -6.08
CA PRO A 91 16.33 -2.62 -6.27
C PRO A 91 17.08 -3.37 -5.17
N GLU A 92 18.07 -4.16 -5.54
CA GLU A 92 18.84 -5.04 -4.63
C GLU A 92 19.42 -4.27 -3.41
N TYR A 93 19.75 -2.99 -3.57
CA TYR A 93 20.30 -2.19 -2.47
C TYR A 93 19.27 -1.83 -1.37
N ILE A 94 17.96 -2.02 -1.60
CA ILE A 94 16.92 -1.63 -0.63
C ILE A 94 17.03 -2.45 0.65
N ASP A 95 17.29 -3.74 0.56
CA ASP A 95 17.45 -4.60 1.73
C ASP A 95 18.66 -4.17 2.57
N ASP A 96 19.78 -3.88 1.92
CA ASP A 96 20.99 -3.37 2.57
C ASP A 96 20.73 -1.99 3.22
N MET A 97 19.98 -1.13 2.54
CA MET A 97 19.60 0.19 3.06
C MET A 97 18.73 0.08 4.31
N LEU A 98 17.73 -0.80 4.29
CA LEU A 98 16.87 -1.05 5.44
C LEU A 98 17.64 -1.73 6.58
N GLY A 99 18.52 -2.68 6.26
CA GLY A 99 19.45 -3.26 7.22
C GLY A 99 20.32 -2.19 7.89
N HIS A 100 20.90 -1.29 7.11
CA HIS A 100 21.67 -0.15 7.63
C HIS A 100 20.78 0.79 8.49
N ALA A 101 19.57 1.10 8.05
CA ALA A 101 18.65 1.94 8.81
C ALA A 101 18.34 1.36 10.21
N THR A 102 18.16 0.04 10.31
CA THR A 102 17.85 -0.64 11.58
C THR A 102 19.00 -0.59 12.59
N THR A 103 20.27 -0.44 12.16
CA THR A 103 21.41 -0.28 13.07
C THR A 103 21.31 0.97 13.94
N PHE A 104 20.47 1.95 13.57
CA PHE A 104 20.27 3.18 14.33
C PHE A 104 19.08 3.12 15.30
N ILE A 105 18.36 1.99 15.40
CA ILE A 105 17.24 1.86 16.35
C ILE A 105 17.71 2.22 17.76
N GLY A 106 16.90 3.07 18.46
CA GLY A 106 17.24 3.58 19.78
C GLY A 106 18.06 4.89 19.76
N THR A 107 18.59 5.32 18.61
CA THR A 107 19.27 6.63 18.51
C THR A 107 18.28 7.74 18.84
N ARG A 108 18.66 8.62 19.79
CA ARG A 108 17.80 9.69 20.30
C ARG A 108 17.35 10.66 19.21
N TYR A 109 16.14 11.20 19.38
CA TYR A 109 15.70 12.33 18.57
C TYR A 109 16.49 13.60 18.89
N ARG A 110 16.93 14.30 17.86
CA ARG A 110 17.55 15.62 17.96
C ARG A 110 17.03 16.51 16.86
N ARG A 111 16.35 17.59 17.21
CA ARG A 111 15.83 18.56 16.24
C ARG A 111 16.97 19.12 15.39
N GLY A 112 16.82 19.01 14.03
CA GLY A 112 17.86 19.37 13.07
C GLY A 112 19.05 18.41 13.04
N GLY A 113 18.97 17.26 13.74
CA GLY A 113 20.01 16.23 13.74
C GLY A 113 20.04 15.45 12.44
N LYS A 114 21.26 15.23 11.89
CA LYS A 114 21.50 14.59 10.59
C LYS A 114 22.64 13.55 10.66
N ALA A 115 23.01 13.10 11.86
CA ALA A 115 24.13 12.20 12.06
C ALA A 115 23.85 11.25 13.24
N PRO A 116 24.61 10.13 13.39
CA PRO A 116 24.40 9.10 14.41
C PRO A 116 24.35 9.58 15.85
N GLY A 117 24.82 10.79 16.16
CA GLY A 117 24.69 11.42 17.50
C GLY A 117 23.27 11.89 17.84
N GLY A 118 22.33 11.79 16.91
CA GLY A 118 20.89 12.12 17.04
C GLY A 118 20.31 12.59 15.73
N PHE A 119 19.11 12.15 15.42
CA PHE A 119 18.41 12.44 14.17
C PHE A 119 17.08 13.17 14.44
N ASP A 120 16.69 14.09 13.53
CA ASP A 120 15.27 14.36 13.32
C ASP A 120 14.73 13.44 12.20
N CYS A 121 13.43 13.51 11.92
CA CYS A 121 12.79 12.59 10.96
C CYS A 121 13.40 12.68 9.55
N SER A 122 13.52 13.88 9.00
CA SER A 122 14.10 14.10 7.65
C SER A 122 15.62 13.94 7.63
N GLY A 123 16.28 14.24 8.72
CA GLY A 123 17.71 14.02 8.87
C GLY A 123 18.08 12.55 8.89
N PHE A 124 17.23 11.70 9.50
CA PHE A 124 17.37 10.25 9.49
C PHE A 124 17.21 9.70 8.07
N THR A 125 16.11 10.00 7.40
CA THR A 125 15.89 9.53 6.03
C THR A 125 17.00 10.01 5.08
N SER A 126 17.38 11.29 5.14
CA SER A 126 18.48 11.82 4.32
C SER A 126 19.83 11.14 4.61
N TYR A 127 20.08 10.80 5.86
CA TYR A 127 21.32 10.11 6.23
C TYR A 127 21.36 8.70 5.63
N VAL A 128 20.30 7.92 5.82
CA VAL A 128 20.20 6.54 5.32
C VAL A 128 20.34 6.51 3.79
N PHE A 129 19.53 7.25 3.07
CA PHE A 129 19.54 7.26 1.61
C PHE A 129 20.87 7.71 1.02
N ARG A 130 21.54 8.67 1.64
CA ARG A 130 22.86 9.16 1.20
C ARG A 130 23.94 8.09 1.25
N GLN A 131 23.88 7.13 2.15
CA GLN A 131 24.86 6.03 2.21
C GLN A 131 24.75 5.13 0.96
N PHE A 132 23.62 5.16 0.29
CA PHE A 132 23.33 4.39 -0.93
C PHE A 132 23.29 5.27 -2.18
N GLY A 133 23.88 6.46 -2.12
CA GLY A 133 24.06 7.34 -3.28
C GLY A 133 22.86 8.24 -3.60
N VAL A 134 21.76 8.14 -2.87
CA VAL A 134 20.53 8.91 -3.12
C VAL A 134 20.49 10.17 -2.25
N ALA A 135 20.44 11.34 -2.88
CA ALA A 135 20.39 12.62 -2.19
C ALA A 135 18.94 13.07 -1.95
N LEU A 136 18.52 13.10 -0.69
CA LEU A 136 17.21 13.64 -0.32
C LEU A 136 17.25 15.12 0.05
N ASN A 137 16.16 15.81 -0.25
CA ASN A 137 15.93 17.18 0.17
C ASN A 137 15.98 17.34 1.71
N PRO A 138 16.35 18.50 2.26
CA PRO A 138 16.73 18.62 3.67
C PRO A 138 15.58 18.58 4.68
N THR A 139 14.31 18.69 4.23
CA THR A 139 13.15 18.71 5.14
C THR A 139 12.08 17.73 4.69
N SER A 140 11.28 17.21 5.61
CA SER A 140 10.18 16.31 5.26
C SER A 140 9.21 16.89 4.23
N ARG A 141 9.00 18.21 4.24
CA ARG A 141 8.15 18.87 3.23
C ARG A 141 8.77 18.89 1.85
N SER A 142 10.07 19.17 1.76
CA SER A 142 10.76 19.17 0.47
C SER A 142 11.05 17.76 -0.02
N GLN A 143 11.20 16.76 0.84
CA GLN A 143 11.24 15.34 0.46
C GLN A 143 9.89 14.88 -0.14
N TYR A 144 8.76 15.40 0.36
CA TYR A 144 7.44 15.09 -0.19
C TYR A 144 7.23 15.59 -1.62
N THR A 145 8.05 16.51 -2.11
CA THR A 145 8.01 16.99 -3.50
C THR A 145 9.08 16.34 -4.39
N GLN A 146 9.81 15.35 -3.87
CA GLN A 146 10.88 14.65 -4.57
C GLN A 146 10.41 13.25 -4.99
N GLY A 147 10.88 12.77 -6.12
CA GLY A 147 10.55 11.44 -6.64
C GLY A 147 9.12 11.31 -7.15
N THR A 148 8.71 10.07 -7.37
CA THR A 148 7.40 9.70 -7.91
C THR A 148 6.39 9.52 -6.77
N GLN A 149 5.16 10.01 -6.95
CA GLN A 149 4.07 9.77 -6.02
C GLN A 149 3.61 8.31 -6.12
N ILE A 150 3.48 7.65 -4.97
CA ILE A 150 3.04 6.27 -4.88
C ILE A 150 1.71 6.22 -4.15
N GLU A 151 0.75 5.51 -4.73
CA GLU A 151 -0.52 5.21 -4.07
C GLU A 151 -0.29 4.13 -2.99
N THR A 152 -1.14 4.13 -1.97
CA THR A 152 -0.93 3.26 -0.79
C THR A 152 -0.88 1.78 -1.13
N GLU A 153 -1.63 1.37 -2.14
CA GLU A 153 -1.74 -0.02 -2.62
C GLU A 153 -0.47 -0.50 -3.35
N ASN A 154 0.35 0.44 -3.83
CA ASN A 154 1.58 0.19 -4.59
C ASN A 154 2.85 0.45 -3.76
N LEU A 155 2.69 0.58 -2.44
CA LEU A 155 3.83 0.77 -1.54
C LEU A 155 4.78 -0.42 -1.57
N GLN A 156 6.06 -0.12 -1.50
CA GLN A 156 7.15 -1.10 -1.42
C GLN A 156 8.13 -0.73 -0.30
N PRO A 157 8.89 -1.71 0.24
CA PRO A 157 10.03 -1.41 1.10
C PRO A 157 10.97 -0.39 0.45
N GLY A 158 11.44 0.57 1.22
CA GLY A 158 12.26 1.68 0.72
C GLY A 158 11.49 2.95 0.39
N ASP A 159 10.18 2.91 0.17
CA ASP A 159 9.38 4.11 -0.09
C ASP A 159 9.38 5.06 1.12
N LEU A 160 9.36 6.35 0.85
CA LEU A 160 9.18 7.39 1.86
C LEU A 160 7.68 7.57 2.15
N VAL A 161 7.29 7.49 3.42
CA VAL A 161 5.93 7.74 3.89
C VAL A 161 5.86 9.00 4.73
N PHE A 162 4.83 9.81 4.48
CA PHE A 162 4.71 11.15 5.03
C PHE A 162 3.45 11.30 5.89
N PHE A 163 3.63 12.01 7.00
CA PHE A 163 2.57 12.23 7.97
C PHE A 163 2.49 13.71 8.34
N SER A 164 1.32 14.15 8.80
CA SER A 164 1.19 15.48 9.40
C SER A 164 1.95 15.54 10.73
N GLY A 165 2.38 16.74 11.09
CA GLY A 165 3.08 16.98 12.33
C GLY A 165 2.14 17.03 13.55
N ARG A 166 2.35 18.01 14.46
CA ARG A 166 1.58 18.16 15.70
C ARG A 166 0.07 18.26 15.46
N ALA A 167 -0.36 19.06 14.48
CA ALA A 167 -1.77 19.15 14.10
C ALA A 167 -2.09 18.10 13.04
N VAL A 168 -3.22 17.42 13.19
CA VAL A 168 -3.74 16.50 12.16
C VAL A 168 -4.15 17.32 10.93
N SER A 169 -3.55 17.03 9.79
CA SER A 169 -3.82 17.71 8.52
C SER A 169 -3.41 16.83 7.35
N ARG A 170 -4.26 16.70 6.36
CA ARG A 170 -3.90 15.98 5.12
C ARG A 170 -3.09 16.84 4.13
N LYS A 171 -2.89 18.12 4.43
CA LYS A 171 -2.23 19.07 3.51
C LYS A 171 -0.85 19.52 3.99
N ARG A 172 -0.47 19.24 5.23
CA ARG A 172 0.74 19.80 5.83
C ARG A 172 1.66 18.71 6.36
N VAL A 173 2.62 18.32 5.55
CA VAL A 173 3.68 17.38 5.95
C VAL A 173 4.49 17.94 7.11
N GLY A 174 4.74 17.11 8.11
CA GLY A 174 5.55 17.45 9.29
C GLY A 174 6.37 16.28 9.81
N HIS A 175 6.26 15.09 9.19
CA HIS A 175 7.00 13.89 9.58
C HIS A 175 7.21 12.99 8.37
N VAL A 176 8.27 12.17 8.41
CA VAL A 176 8.64 11.22 7.35
C VAL A 176 9.26 9.97 7.96
N GLY A 177 9.05 8.82 7.32
CA GLY A 177 9.71 7.55 7.59
C GLY A 177 9.98 6.78 6.30
N ILE A 178 10.63 5.64 6.41
CA ILE A 178 10.95 4.72 5.31
C ILE A 178 10.16 3.44 5.53
N VAL A 179 9.42 2.97 4.54
CA VAL A 179 8.70 1.69 4.60
C VAL A 179 9.70 0.55 4.76
N THR A 180 9.45 -0.33 5.72
CA THR A 180 10.28 -1.51 5.98
C THR A 180 9.59 -2.81 5.57
N GLU A 181 8.26 -2.84 5.60
CA GLU A 181 7.48 -4.06 5.37
C GLU A 181 6.05 -3.70 4.95
N ILE A 182 5.50 -4.44 4.00
CA ILE A 182 4.08 -4.42 3.66
C ILE A 182 3.42 -5.63 4.28
N CYS A 183 2.37 -5.39 5.07
CA CYS A 183 1.63 -6.46 5.72
C CYS A 183 0.55 -7.05 4.79
N PRO A 184 0.11 -8.31 5.00
CA PRO A 184 -0.88 -8.97 4.15
C PRO A 184 -2.25 -8.26 4.07
N ASP A 185 -2.57 -7.41 5.05
CA ASP A 185 -3.80 -6.60 5.09
C ASP A 185 -3.66 -5.24 4.37
N GLY A 186 -2.56 -5.00 3.65
CA GLY A 186 -2.25 -3.76 2.96
C GLY A 186 -1.76 -2.63 3.88
N SER A 187 -1.63 -2.88 5.18
CA SER A 187 -0.96 -1.96 6.10
C SER A 187 0.56 -2.09 5.96
N PHE A 188 1.30 -1.16 6.56
CA PHE A 188 2.76 -1.16 6.44
C PHE A 188 3.44 -0.81 7.76
N ARG A 189 4.68 -1.27 7.89
CA ARG A 189 5.62 -0.85 8.92
C ARG A 189 6.62 0.13 8.33
N PHE A 190 7.11 1.03 9.14
CA PHE A 190 8.08 2.02 8.70
C PHE A 190 9.04 2.40 9.81
N ILE A 191 10.30 2.62 9.46
CA ILE A 191 11.35 3.10 10.34
C ILE A 191 11.45 4.61 10.25
N HIS A 192 11.55 5.29 11.39
CA HIS A 192 11.62 6.74 11.46
C HIS A 192 12.27 7.23 12.75
N SER A 193 12.66 8.50 12.81
CA SER A 193 13.07 9.13 14.08
C SER A 193 11.87 9.79 14.77
N SER A 194 11.33 9.12 15.79
CA SER A 194 10.24 9.61 16.62
C SER A 194 10.74 10.66 17.61
N CYS A 195 9.95 11.76 17.82
CA CYS A 195 10.28 12.79 18.79
C CYS A 195 10.37 12.26 20.24
N SER A 196 9.66 11.17 20.55
CA SER A 196 9.58 10.59 21.90
C SER A 196 10.45 9.35 22.09
N LEU A 197 10.61 8.53 21.03
CA LEU A 197 11.26 7.22 21.14
C LEU A 197 12.62 7.18 20.43
N GLY A 198 13.01 8.24 19.70
CA GLY A 198 14.16 8.18 18.81
C GLY A 198 13.89 7.34 17.57
N VAL A 199 14.93 6.75 16.99
CA VAL A 199 14.79 5.86 15.81
C VAL A 199 14.09 4.57 16.25
N THR A 200 12.97 4.28 15.60
CA THR A 200 12.10 3.15 15.92
C THR A 200 11.29 2.72 14.71
N ILE A 201 10.72 1.51 14.75
CA ILE A 201 9.75 1.03 13.77
C ILE A 201 8.36 1.21 14.36
N SER A 202 7.45 1.78 13.57
CA SER A 202 6.04 1.95 13.89
C SER A 202 5.15 1.32 12.84
N HIS A 203 3.87 1.14 13.17
CA HIS A 203 2.88 0.56 12.29
C HIS A 203 1.89 1.62 11.79
N SER A 204 1.51 1.56 10.52
CA SER A 204 0.61 2.54 9.89
C SER A 204 -0.77 2.61 10.56
N GLN A 205 -1.25 1.50 11.12
CA GLN A 205 -2.55 1.41 11.80
C GLN A 205 -2.53 1.96 13.25
N GLU A 206 -1.36 2.27 13.80
CA GLU A 206 -1.32 2.94 15.11
C GLU A 206 -2.18 4.20 15.08
N LYS A 207 -3.03 4.40 16.10
CA LYS A 207 -3.99 5.52 16.19
C LYS A 207 -3.37 6.89 15.88
N TYR A 208 -2.08 7.05 16.20
CA TYR A 208 -1.35 8.29 15.93
C TYR A 208 -1.07 8.46 14.44
N TYR A 209 -0.58 7.42 13.74
CA TYR A 209 -0.14 7.48 12.35
C TYR A 209 -1.28 7.35 11.36
N SER A 210 -2.27 6.47 11.61
CA SER A 210 -3.42 6.28 10.73
C SER A 210 -4.22 7.56 10.46
N ARG A 211 -4.30 8.46 11.46
CA ARG A 211 -4.97 9.76 11.33
C ARG A 211 -4.12 10.82 10.62
N ARG A 212 -2.83 10.60 10.49
CA ARG A 212 -1.84 11.60 10.04
C ARG A 212 -1.21 11.29 8.71
N TYR A 213 -1.44 10.12 8.16
CA TYR A 213 -0.91 9.73 6.87
C TYR A 213 -1.37 10.69 5.77
N ILE A 214 -0.43 11.09 4.90
CA ILE A 214 -0.64 12.06 3.81
C ILE A 214 -0.42 11.39 2.45
N GLY A 215 0.59 10.55 2.34
CA GLY A 215 0.96 9.89 1.08
C GLY A 215 2.40 9.40 1.10
N ALA A 216 2.86 8.88 -0.02
CA ALA A 216 4.17 8.30 -0.18
C ALA A 216 4.92 8.81 -1.42
N ARG A 217 6.24 8.60 -1.43
CA ARG A 217 7.13 8.91 -2.54
C ARG A 217 8.18 7.81 -2.70
N ARG A 218 8.44 7.43 -3.96
CA ARG A 218 9.58 6.59 -4.33
C ARG A 218 10.68 7.50 -4.88
N VAL A 219 11.89 7.32 -4.37
CA VAL A 219 13.07 8.08 -4.77
C VAL A 219 14.15 7.08 -5.16
N GLU A 220 14.66 7.24 -6.35
CA GLU A 220 15.71 6.42 -6.94
C GLU A 220 17.01 7.22 -7.05
#